data_85029ee1606f24b054dd2f8d97ecab3a
#
_entry.id   85029ee1606f24b054dd2f8d97ecab3a
#
_cell.length_a   1.000
_cell.length_b   1.000
_cell.length_c   1.000
_cell.angle_alpha   90.00
_cell.angle_beta   90.00
_cell.angle_gamma   90.00
#
_symmetry.space_group_name_H-M   'P 1'
#
loop_
_entity.id
_entity.type
_entity.pdbx_description
1 polymer ?
#
loop_
_entity_poly.entity_id
_entity_poly.type
_entity_poly.pdbx_seq_one_letter_code
_entity_poly.pdbx_strand_id
1 'polypeptide(L)'
;MTGVQTCALPISIVSLTNHSYFNLAGYNAGPVDDLVLQLDCDKINSLDNELIPDGKLIDVEGTPYDFRKAKKVGEGFGADFPMMKEFGGYDNNFVFADQSGKYFKRGSLEDTKSGRKLDLYTDQPCVQVYTGNMINVNDPAFKNGVKQYTHCAVCLETQAMPDSINHPGFTNTVLKPGEKYDTTTTFAFFN
;
A
#
# COMPACT_ATOMS: atom_id res chain seq x y z
N MET A 1 16.49 -1.70 -9.39
CA MET A 1 15.95 -0.55 -10.16
C MET A 1 15.47 -1.09 -11.51
N THR A 2 14.17 -1.14 -11.72
CA THR A 2 13.57 -1.45 -13.02
C THR A 2 13.06 -0.14 -13.60
N GLY A 3 13.84 0.45 -14.50
CA GLY A 3 13.41 1.63 -15.24
C GLY A 3 12.54 1.19 -16.42
N VAL A 4 11.27 1.54 -16.43
CA VAL A 4 10.43 1.45 -17.61
C VAL A 4 10.52 2.80 -18.32
N GLN A 5 11.23 2.85 -19.46
CA GLN A 5 11.24 4.01 -20.33
C GLN A 5 10.14 3.81 -21.37
N THR A 6 8.99 4.48 -21.21
CA THR A 6 7.99 4.61 -22.24
C THR A 6 8.31 5.86 -23.08
N CYS A 7 8.58 5.66 -24.38
CA CYS A 7 8.48 6.77 -25.34
C CYS A 7 7.00 7.14 -25.38
N ALA A 8 6.63 8.26 -24.77
CA ALA A 8 5.26 8.73 -24.71
C ALA A 8 4.74 8.96 -26.11
N LEU A 9 3.79 8.17 -26.54
CA LEU A 9 2.80 8.50 -27.54
C LEU A 9 2.03 9.76 -27.07
N PRO A 10 1.21 10.42 -27.89
CA PRO A 10 0.88 11.83 -27.68
C PRO A 10 0.47 12.22 -26.25
N ILE A 11 -0.22 11.37 -25.50
CA ILE A 11 -0.57 11.56 -24.09
C ILE A 11 -0.70 10.18 -23.46
N SER A 12 -0.18 9.99 -22.24
CA SER A 12 -0.29 8.73 -21.49
C SER A 12 -0.81 8.98 -20.08
N ILE A 13 -1.63 8.08 -19.56
CA ILE A 13 -1.99 8.04 -18.13
C ILE A 13 -1.04 7.05 -17.48
N VAL A 14 -0.27 7.49 -16.48
CA VAL A 14 0.78 6.67 -15.88
C VAL A 14 0.71 6.75 -14.35
N SER A 15 0.61 5.58 -13.71
CA SER A 15 0.82 5.40 -12.28
C SER A 15 1.39 4.00 -12.06
N LEU A 16 2.71 3.90 -11.98
CA LEU A 16 3.40 2.62 -11.78
C LEU A 16 3.63 2.37 -10.30
N THR A 17 3.50 1.12 -9.89
CA THR A 17 3.77 0.68 -8.52
C THR A 17 4.59 -0.61 -8.49
N ASN A 18 5.04 -1.00 -7.29
CA ASN A 18 5.65 -2.29 -7.01
C ASN A 18 4.71 -3.10 -6.10
N HIS A 19 4.37 -4.31 -6.50
CA HIS A 19 3.44 -5.18 -5.77
C HIS A 19 4.18 -6.35 -5.08
N SER A 20 5.23 -6.02 -4.31
CA SER A 20 5.94 -7.02 -3.50
C SER A 20 5.15 -7.40 -2.25
N TYR A 21 5.13 -8.69 -1.96
CA TYR A 21 4.49 -9.27 -0.78
C TYR A 21 5.54 -9.46 0.32
N PHE A 22 5.41 -8.72 1.43
CA PHE A 22 6.34 -8.74 2.55
C PHE A 22 5.78 -9.53 3.72
N ASN A 23 6.57 -10.48 4.25
CA ASN A 23 6.38 -11.04 5.57
C ASN A 23 7.75 -11.10 6.27
N LEU A 24 7.98 -10.16 7.19
CA LEU A 24 9.28 -9.99 7.85
C LEU A 24 9.58 -11.12 8.85
N ALA A 25 8.56 -11.85 9.29
CA ALA A 25 8.76 -13.07 10.08
C ALA A 25 9.27 -14.24 9.21
N GLY A 26 8.97 -14.22 7.89
CA GLY A 26 9.36 -15.23 6.92
C GLY A 26 8.15 -15.78 6.13
N TYR A 27 8.38 -16.24 4.91
CA TYR A 27 7.32 -16.69 3.99
C TYR A 27 6.49 -17.89 4.50
N ASN A 28 6.94 -18.57 5.53
CA ASN A 28 6.28 -19.73 6.17
C ASN A 28 6.03 -19.53 7.67
N ALA A 29 6.09 -18.29 8.16
CA ALA A 29 6.05 -17.99 9.59
C ALA A 29 4.63 -17.79 10.16
N GLY A 30 3.62 -17.88 9.33
CA GLY A 30 2.23 -17.57 9.69
C GLY A 30 1.76 -16.19 9.22
N PRO A 31 0.55 -15.79 9.59
CA PRO A 31 -0.05 -14.55 9.14
C PRO A 31 0.68 -13.31 9.66
N VAL A 32 0.45 -12.18 8.99
CA VAL A 32 1.12 -10.90 9.28
C VAL A 32 0.50 -10.09 10.41
N ASP A 33 -0.46 -10.64 11.12
CA ASP A 33 -1.25 -9.96 12.16
C ASP A 33 -0.38 -9.31 13.24
N ASP A 34 0.74 -9.95 13.60
CA ASP A 34 1.68 -9.46 14.61
C ASP A 34 2.71 -8.45 14.06
N LEU A 35 2.82 -8.27 12.75
CA LEU A 35 3.70 -7.24 12.19
C LEU A 35 3.20 -5.86 12.59
N VAL A 36 4.12 -4.97 12.93
CA VAL A 36 3.82 -3.60 13.35
C VAL A 36 4.00 -2.66 12.16
N LEU A 37 2.92 -1.98 11.78
CA LEU A 37 2.90 -0.99 10.70
C LEU A 37 2.83 0.42 11.28
N GLN A 38 3.57 1.36 10.70
CA GLN A 38 3.45 2.79 10.91
C GLN A 38 3.51 3.51 9.57
N LEU A 39 2.59 4.43 9.33
CA LEU A 39 2.51 5.22 8.09
C LEU A 39 2.27 6.70 8.42
N ASP A 40 2.93 7.58 7.70
CA ASP A 40 2.71 9.03 7.75
C ASP A 40 1.53 9.42 6.85
N CYS A 41 0.36 8.85 7.15
CA CYS A 41 -0.88 9.03 6.38
C CYS A 41 -1.99 9.49 7.31
N ASP A 42 -2.74 10.52 6.92
CA ASP A 42 -3.87 11.04 7.69
C ASP A 42 -5.22 10.80 7.00
N LYS A 43 -5.24 10.29 5.77
CA LYS A 43 -6.46 9.98 5.01
C LYS A 43 -6.34 8.67 4.25
N ILE A 44 -7.52 8.10 3.91
CA ILE A 44 -7.69 7.02 2.94
C ILE A 44 -8.72 7.43 1.89
N ASN A 45 -8.68 6.80 0.71
CA ASN A 45 -9.74 6.97 -0.28
C ASN A 45 -11.05 6.33 0.22
N SER A 46 -12.15 7.06 0.06
CA SER A 46 -13.50 6.51 0.10
C SER A 46 -13.77 5.73 -1.18
N LEU A 47 -14.53 4.66 -1.07
CA LEU A 47 -14.90 3.78 -2.18
C LEU A 47 -16.43 3.76 -2.32
N ASP A 48 -16.90 3.63 -3.55
CA ASP A 48 -18.31 3.39 -3.86
C ASP A 48 -18.68 1.90 -3.72
N ASN A 49 -19.89 1.53 -4.12
CA ASN A 49 -20.38 0.16 -4.06
C ASN A 49 -19.71 -0.82 -5.03
N GLU A 50 -18.95 -0.32 -6.01
CA GLU A 50 -18.14 -1.09 -6.96
C GLU A 50 -16.67 -1.16 -6.52
N LEU A 51 -16.35 -0.63 -5.33
CA LEU A 51 -15.01 -0.56 -4.74
C LEU A 51 -14.05 0.37 -5.52
N ILE A 52 -14.63 1.34 -6.23
CA ILE A 52 -13.89 2.36 -6.97
C ILE A 52 -13.87 3.66 -6.13
N PRO A 53 -12.78 4.44 -6.13
CA PRO A 53 -12.74 5.73 -5.44
C PRO A 53 -13.87 6.66 -5.89
N ASP A 54 -14.65 7.18 -4.95
CA ASP A 54 -15.76 8.11 -5.20
C ASP A 54 -15.35 9.59 -5.20
N GLY A 55 -14.06 9.86 -5.19
CA GLY A 55 -13.47 11.20 -5.16
C GLY A 55 -13.37 11.82 -3.77
N LYS A 56 -13.80 11.13 -2.72
CA LYS A 56 -13.72 11.61 -1.33
C LYS A 56 -12.56 10.97 -0.58
N LEU A 57 -12.14 11.65 0.47
CA LEU A 57 -11.14 11.16 1.41
C LEU A 57 -11.75 11.07 2.82
N ILE A 58 -11.39 10.02 3.53
CA ILE A 58 -11.81 9.76 4.92
C ILE A 58 -10.61 9.99 5.82
N ASP A 59 -10.75 10.78 6.89
CA ASP A 59 -9.71 10.93 7.90
C ASP A 59 -9.49 9.60 8.64
N VAL A 60 -8.24 9.23 8.88
CA VAL A 60 -7.92 7.96 9.54
C VAL A 60 -8.17 8.00 11.04
N GLU A 61 -8.23 9.20 11.65
CA GLU A 61 -8.37 9.38 13.08
C GLU A 61 -9.62 8.67 13.64
N GLY A 62 -9.42 7.84 14.67
CA GLY A 62 -10.51 7.08 15.29
C GLY A 62 -11.02 5.89 14.45
N THR A 63 -10.35 5.56 13.35
CA THR A 63 -10.69 4.42 12.48
C THR A 63 -9.69 3.27 12.62
N PRO A 64 -9.99 2.05 12.15
CA PRO A 64 -9.02 0.96 12.09
C PRO A 64 -7.81 1.27 11.17
N TYR A 65 -7.90 2.28 10.33
CA TYR A 65 -6.85 2.71 9.39
C TYR A 65 -5.83 3.70 9.98
N ASP A 66 -5.95 4.09 11.25
CA ASP A 66 -4.99 5.02 11.88
C ASP A 66 -3.67 4.34 12.22
N PHE A 67 -2.71 4.41 11.29
CA PHE A 67 -1.33 3.95 11.45
C PHE A 67 -0.34 5.09 11.69
N ARG A 68 -0.78 6.30 12.01
CA ARG A 68 0.11 7.43 12.36
C ARG A 68 0.98 7.09 13.57
N LYS A 69 0.46 6.26 14.48
CA LYS A 69 1.23 5.59 15.54
C LYS A 69 1.38 4.12 15.18
N ALA A 70 2.58 3.58 15.42
CA ALA A 70 2.87 2.19 15.19
C ALA A 70 1.90 1.27 15.95
N LYS A 71 1.24 0.34 15.24
CA LYS A 71 0.35 -0.68 15.81
C LYS A 71 0.41 -1.97 15.00
N LYS A 72 -0.05 -3.07 15.58
CA LYS A 72 -0.13 -4.34 14.87
C LYS A 72 -1.13 -4.26 13.72
N VAL A 73 -0.77 -4.88 12.60
CA VAL A 73 -1.63 -4.98 11.41
C VAL A 73 -2.96 -5.64 11.78
N GLY A 74 -2.92 -6.75 12.52
CA GLY A 74 -4.12 -7.50 12.91
C GLY A 74 -5.09 -6.77 13.86
N GLU A 75 -4.68 -5.67 14.52
CA GLU A 75 -5.57 -4.93 15.43
C GLU A 75 -6.80 -4.33 14.73
N GLY A 76 -6.71 -4.08 13.42
CA GLY A 76 -7.83 -3.57 12.65
C GLY A 76 -8.74 -4.64 12.05
N PHE A 77 -8.29 -5.90 12.01
CA PHE A 77 -9.07 -6.97 11.40
C PHE A 77 -10.36 -7.23 12.19
N GLY A 78 -11.48 -7.37 11.46
CA GLY A 78 -12.79 -7.56 12.07
C GLY A 78 -13.42 -6.31 12.70
N ALA A 79 -12.80 -5.13 12.59
CA ALA A 79 -13.39 -3.89 13.07
C ALA A 79 -14.72 -3.57 12.36
N ASP A 80 -15.64 -2.93 13.10
CA ASP A 80 -16.94 -2.49 12.58
C ASP A 80 -16.77 -1.23 11.70
N PHE A 81 -16.17 -1.43 10.52
CA PHE A 81 -15.98 -0.41 9.52
C PHE A 81 -16.31 -0.99 8.13
N PRO A 82 -17.06 -0.28 7.26
CA PRO A 82 -17.60 -0.86 6.03
C PRO A 82 -16.55 -1.53 5.15
N MET A 83 -15.47 -0.84 4.79
CA MET A 83 -14.41 -1.38 3.94
C MET A 83 -13.64 -2.53 4.61
N MET A 84 -13.46 -2.51 5.94
CA MET A 84 -12.81 -3.62 6.66
C MET A 84 -13.66 -4.89 6.62
N LYS A 85 -14.99 -4.75 6.71
CA LYS A 85 -15.92 -5.87 6.57
C LYS A 85 -15.94 -6.43 5.14
N GLU A 86 -15.90 -5.55 4.15
CA GLU A 86 -15.91 -5.94 2.73
C GLU A 86 -14.66 -6.72 2.35
N PHE A 87 -13.49 -6.21 2.72
CA PHE A 87 -12.21 -6.80 2.32
C PHE A 87 -11.71 -7.90 3.28
N GLY A 88 -12.22 -7.97 4.50
CA GLY A 88 -11.72 -8.87 5.54
C GLY A 88 -10.30 -8.54 6.02
N GLY A 89 -9.78 -7.37 5.70
CA GLY A 89 -8.44 -6.86 6.00
C GLY A 89 -8.20 -5.54 5.32
N TYR A 90 -6.95 -5.12 5.18
CA TYR A 90 -6.62 -3.89 4.44
C TYR A 90 -6.52 -4.18 2.95
N ASP A 91 -7.15 -3.32 2.15
CA ASP A 91 -7.00 -3.19 0.70
C ASP A 91 -7.38 -1.75 0.32
N ASN A 92 -6.63 -0.79 0.84
CA ASN A 92 -7.00 0.61 0.77
C ASN A 92 -5.81 1.48 0.40
N ASN A 93 -6.07 2.54 -0.36
CA ASN A 93 -5.10 3.57 -0.66
C ASN A 93 -5.03 4.60 0.48
N PHE A 94 -3.86 4.69 1.10
CA PHE A 94 -3.52 5.65 2.15
C PHE A 94 -2.84 6.86 1.54
N VAL A 95 -3.29 8.05 1.90
CA VAL A 95 -2.78 9.33 1.42
C VAL A 95 -1.78 9.88 2.43
N PHE A 96 -0.54 10.10 2.02
CA PHE A 96 0.48 10.66 2.89
C PHE A 96 0.12 12.09 3.32
N ALA A 97 0.46 12.46 4.55
CA ALA A 97 0.19 13.80 5.08
C ALA A 97 0.93 14.90 4.30
N ASP A 98 2.18 14.64 3.91
CA ASP A 98 2.95 15.54 3.05
C ASP A 98 2.81 15.16 1.58
N GLN A 99 2.21 16.07 0.80
CA GLN A 99 1.98 15.96 -0.64
C GLN A 99 3.00 16.74 -1.48
N SER A 100 4.16 17.08 -0.91
CA SER A 100 5.17 17.93 -1.59
C SER A 100 5.92 17.25 -2.76
N GLY A 101 5.75 15.94 -2.94
CA GLY A 101 6.51 15.15 -3.92
C GLY A 101 7.99 15.00 -3.56
N LYS A 102 8.39 15.29 -2.33
CA LYS A 102 9.76 15.08 -1.87
C LYS A 102 9.98 13.64 -1.43
N TYR A 103 11.15 13.12 -1.76
CA TYR A 103 11.60 11.80 -1.34
C TYR A 103 12.08 11.82 0.11
N PHE A 104 11.38 11.12 0.99
CA PHE A 104 11.78 10.87 2.38
C PHE A 104 11.04 9.65 2.95
N LYS A 105 11.33 9.29 4.20
CA LYS A 105 10.68 8.17 4.87
C LYS A 105 9.20 8.46 5.11
N ARG A 106 8.35 7.53 4.68
CA ARG A 106 6.88 7.61 4.78
C ARG A 106 6.27 6.62 5.75
N GLY A 107 7.02 5.61 6.18
CA GLY A 107 6.52 4.62 7.10
C GLY A 107 7.50 3.49 7.37
N SER A 108 7.06 2.50 8.12
CA SER A 108 7.82 1.30 8.42
C SER A 108 6.93 0.11 8.70
N LEU A 109 7.43 -1.09 8.39
CA LEU A 109 6.88 -2.38 8.77
C LEU A 109 7.93 -3.11 9.60
N GLU A 110 7.55 -3.74 10.73
CA GLU A 110 8.49 -4.39 11.63
C GLU A 110 7.93 -5.72 12.16
N ASP A 111 8.77 -6.74 12.21
CA ASP A 111 8.55 -7.92 13.03
C ASP A 111 9.33 -7.79 14.36
N THR A 112 8.64 -7.43 15.41
CA THR A 112 9.24 -7.20 16.73
C THR A 112 9.82 -8.47 17.38
N LYS A 113 9.47 -9.66 16.88
CA LYS A 113 10.00 -10.94 17.39
C LYS A 113 11.39 -11.23 16.84
N SER A 114 11.60 -10.97 15.52
CA SER A 114 12.91 -11.17 14.88
C SER A 114 13.77 -9.91 14.86
N GLY A 115 13.21 -8.74 15.12
CA GLY A 115 13.87 -7.44 14.98
C GLY A 115 13.99 -6.95 13.54
N ARG A 116 13.54 -7.71 12.55
CA ARG A 116 13.59 -7.29 11.15
C ARG A 116 12.63 -6.15 10.90
N LYS A 117 13.14 -5.16 10.19
CA LYS A 117 12.40 -3.94 9.86
C LYS A 117 12.57 -3.56 8.39
N LEU A 118 11.51 -3.01 7.82
CA LEU A 118 11.48 -2.37 6.51
C LEU A 118 11.06 -0.92 6.72
N ASP A 119 11.88 0.03 6.26
CA ASP A 119 11.52 1.43 6.15
C ASP A 119 11.14 1.75 4.70
N LEU A 120 9.99 2.41 4.53
CA LEU A 120 9.46 2.85 3.24
C LEU A 120 9.83 4.30 2.98
N TYR A 121 10.54 4.56 1.88
CA TYR A 121 10.85 5.90 1.38
C TYR A 121 10.24 6.06 0.00
N THR A 122 9.60 7.21 -0.27
CA THR A 122 9.07 7.50 -1.60
C THR A 122 8.80 8.99 -1.78
N ASP A 123 8.77 9.42 -3.04
CA ASP A 123 8.27 10.71 -3.51
C ASP A 123 6.81 10.64 -4.00
N GLN A 124 6.22 9.44 -4.03
CA GLN A 124 4.82 9.24 -4.41
C GLN A 124 3.86 9.80 -3.33
N PRO A 125 2.64 10.24 -3.72
CA PRO A 125 1.68 10.85 -2.81
C PRO A 125 0.94 9.86 -1.91
N CYS A 126 0.89 8.58 -2.28
CA CYS A 126 0.05 7.57 -1.64
C CYS A 126 0.73 6.22 -1.56
N VAL A 127 0.15 5.32 -0.76
CA VAL A 127 0.49 3.91 -0.70
C VAL A 127 -0.76 3.06 -0.56
N GLN A 128 -0.96 2.09 -1.46
CA GLN A 128 -1.91 1.01 -1.24
C GLN A 128 -1.33 0.05 -0.21
N VAL A 129 -2.12 -0.27 0.81
CA VAL A 129 -1.80 -1.32 1.78
C VAL A 129 -2.75 -2.47 1.53
N TYR A 130 -2.19 -3.63 1.16
CA TYR A 130 -2.95 -4.86 0.96
C TYR A 130 -2.39 -5.97 1.86
N THR A 131 -3.27 -6.66 2.57
CA THR A 131 -2.86 -7.68 3.54
C THR A 131 -3.09 -9.12 3.08
N GLY A 132 -3.16 -9.35 1.79
CA GLY A 132 -3.32 -10.71 1.24
C GLY A 132 -4.69 -11.32 1.52
N ASN A 133 -5.74 -10.51 1.60
CA ASN A 133 -7.08 -10.93 2.03
C ASN A 133 -7.69 -12.01 1.12
N MET A 134 -7.44 -11.92 -0.19
CA MET A 134 -7.97 -12.84 -1.21
C MET A 134 -7.08 -14.06 -1.46
N ILE A 135 -5.89 -14.11 -0.88
CA ILE A 135 -4.98 -15.24 -1.03
C ILE A 135 -5.51 -16.42 -0.21
N ASN A 136 -5.48 -17.62 -0.77
CA ASN A 136 -6.03 -18.81 -0.14
C ASN A 136 -5.21 -20.08 -0.42
N VAL A 137 -5.54 -21.17 0.27
CA VAL A 137 -4.81 -22.44 0.20
C VAL A 137 -4.87 -23.16 -1.15
N ASN A 138 -5.76 -22.72 -2.05
CA ASN A 138 -5.89 -23.28 -3.41
C ASN A 138 -4.99 -22.55 -4.41
N ASP A 139 -4.40 -21.42 -4.02
CA ASP A 139 -3.44 -20.70 -4.84
C ASP A 139 -2.15 -21.53 -5.00
N PRO A 140 -1.34 -21.26 -6.03
CA PRO A 140 -0.06 -21.93 -6.22
C PRO A 140 0.81 -21.85 -4.96
N ALA A 141 1.42 -22.96 -4.57
CA ALA A 141 2.28 -23.00 -3.39
C ALA A 141 3.51 -22.07 -3.54
N PHE A 142 3.96 -21.51 -2.44
CA PHE A 142 5.28 -20.86 -2.34
C PHE A 142 6.42 -21.88 -2.56
N LYS A 143 7.65 -21.40 -2.59
CA LYS A 143 8.83 -22.26 -2.64
C LYS A 143 8.76 -23.34 -1.52
N ASN A 144 9.35 -24.49 -1.76
CA ASN A 144 9.33 -25.65 -0.86
C ASN A 144 7.93 -26.22 -0.56
N GLY A 145 6.94 -25.95 -1.41
CA GLY A 145 5.58 -26.49 -1.26
C GLY A 145 4.77 -25.87 -0.11
N VAL A 146 5.20 -24.75 0.47
CA VAL A 146 4.44 -24.06 1.52
C VAL A 146 3.16 -23.49 0.90
N LYS A 147 2.02 -23.87 1.45
CA LYS A 147 0.71 -23.38 0.98
C LYS A 147 0.54 -21.91 1.31
N GLN A 148 -0.10 -21.20 0.41
CA GLN A 148 -0.54 -19.83 0.66
C GLN A 148 -1.77 -19.82 1.59
N TYR A 149 -2.03 -18.70 2.24
CA TYR A 149 -3.16 -18.50 3.15
C TYR A 149 -3.48 -17.02 3.27
N THR A 150 -4.71 -16.73 3.66
CA THR A 150 -5.17 -15.35 3.92
C THR A 150 -4.28 -14.66 4.95
N HIS A 151 -3.97 -13.39 4.72
CA HIS A 151 -3.07 -12.57 5.54
C HIS A 151 -1.62 -13.10 5.60
N CYS A 152 -1.15 -13.76 4.55
CA CYS A 152 0.22 -14.28 4.53
C CYS A 152 1.30 -13.21 4.29
N ALA A 153 0.94 -12.01 3.84
CA ALA A 153 1.88 -10.94 3.54
C ALA A 153 1.21 -9.55 3.58
N VAL A 154 2.03 -8.51 3.65
CA VAL A 154 1.64 -7.10 3.47
C VAL A 154 2.28 -6.59 2.17
N CYS A 155 1.49 -5.94 1.32
CA CYS A 155 1.97 -5.16 0.19
C CYS A 155 1.95 -3.67 0.55
N LEU A 156 2.98 -2.94 0.14
CA LEU A 156 3.12 -1.50 0.29
C LEU A 156 3.39 -0.91 -1.11
N GLU A 157 2.32 -0.50 -1.79
CA GLU A 157 2.35 -0.15 -3.21
C GLU A 157 2.26 1.36 -3.37
N THR A 158 3.41 2.02 -3.43
CA THR A 158 3.46 3.47 -3.59
C THR A 158 3.00 3.88 -4.98
N GLN A 159 2.11 4.87 -5.06
CA GLN A 159 1.42 5.22 -6.30
C GLN A 159 0.80 6.63 -6.25
N ALA A 160 0.27 7.10 -7.38
CA ALA A 160 -0.74 8.17 -7.40
C ALA A 160 -2.07 7.65 -6.85
N MET A 161 -2.98 8.54 -6.46
CA MET A 161 -4.31 8.13 -6.02
C MET A 161 -5.00 7.32 -7.12
N PRO A 162 -5.61 6.18 -6.81
CA PRO A 162 -6.39 5.41 -7.78
C PRO A 162 -7.51 6.27 -8.36
N ASP A 163 -7.84 6.02 -9.62
CA ASP A 163 -8.86 6.73 -10.40
C ASP A 163 -8.65 8.26 -10.52
N SER A 164 -7.42 8.73 -10.35
CA SER A 164 -7.08 10.16 -10.39
C SER A 164 -7.55 10.88 -11.67
N ILE A 165 -7.62 10.18 -12.80
CA ILE A 165 -8.01 10.79 -14.07
C ILE A 165 -9.46 11.29 -14.06
N ASN A 166 -10.32 10.69 -13.23
CA ASN A 166 -11.74 11.04 -13.11
C ASN A 166 -12.01 12.04 -11.95
N HIS A 167 -11.01 12.32 -11.12
CA HIS A 167 -11.15 13.18 -9.94
C HIS A 167 -10.18 14.36 -9.96
N PRO A 168 -10.62 15.55 -10.42
CA PRO A 168 -9.73 16.72 -10.59
C PRO A 168 -9.01 17.19 -9.30
N GLY A 169 -9.49 16.79 -8.14
CA GLY A 169 -8.84 17.07 -6.84
C GLY A 169 -7.72 16.10 -6.45
N PHE A 170 -7.52 15.02 -7.23
CA PHE A 170 -6.50 14.01 -6.99
C PHE A 170 -5.20 14.34 -7.75
N THR A 171 -4.16 13.54 -7.52
CA THR A 171 -2.86 13.69 -8.17
C THR A 171 -2.99 13.53 -9.68
N ASN A 172 -2.41 14.47 -10.45
CA ASN A 172 -2.41 14.36 -11.89
C ASN A 172 -1.56 13.18 -12.38
N THR A 173 -2.18 12.27 -13.14
CA THR A 173 -1.54 11.08 -13.73
C THR A 173 -1.32 11.21 -15.24
N VAL A 174 -1.66 12.34 -15.83
CA VAL A 174 -1.50 12.60 -17.26
C VAL A 174 -0.06 13.02 -17.57
N LEU A 175 0.65 12.19 -18.32
CA LEU A 175 1.99 12.48 -18.84
C LEU A 175 1.86 13.02 -20.28
N LYS A 176 2.30 14.26 -20.50
CA LYS A 176 2.26 14.92 -21.81
C LYS A 176 3.46 14.53 -22.68
N PRO A 177 3.39 14.74 -24.00
CA PRO A 177 4.53 14.53 -24.89
C PRO A 177 5.76 15.30 -24.43
N GLY A 178 6.89 14.60 -24.32
CA GLY A 178 8.16 15.17 -23.87
C GLY A 178 8.33 15.27 -22.36
N GLU A 179 7.30 15.00 -21.56
CA GLU A 179 7.44 14.88 -20.11
C GLU A 179 8.05 13.53 -19.72
N LYS A 180 8.78 13.50 -18.62
CA LYS A 180 9.37 12.29 -18.04
C LYS A 180 8.57 11.87 -16.81
N TYR A 181 8.15 10.61 -16.76
CA TYR A 181 7.70 9.97 -15.52
C TYR A 181 8.93 9.52 -14.73
N ASP A 182 9.14 10.08 -13.56
CA ASP A 182 10.31 9.82 -12.72
C ASP A 182 9.88 9.80 -11.27
N THR A 183 9.84 8.62 -10.67
CA THR A 183 9.46 8.42 -9.27
C THR A 183 10.40 7.42 -8.62
N THR A 184 10.58 7.56 -7.31
CA THR A 184 11.48 6.72 -6.55
C THR A 184 10.79 6.13 -5.34
N THR A 185 10.88 4.81 -5.19
CA THR A 185 10.50 4.09 -3.98
C THR A 185 11.64 3.22 -3.51
N THR A 186 11.92 3.26 -2.22
CA THR A 186 12.95 2.43 -1.59
C THR A 186 12.36 1.69 -0.40
N PHE A 187 12.55 0.37 -0.39
CA PHE A 187 12.35 -0.48 0.77
C PHE A 187 13.72 -0.76 1.39
N ALA A 188 14.01 -0.10 2.52
CA ALA A 188 15.27 -0.27 3.24
C ALA A 188 15.09 -1.28 4.38
N PHE A 189 15.85 -2.38 4.32
CA PHE A 189 15.75 -3.47 5.30
C PHE A 189 16.84 -3.35 6.36
N PHE A 190 16.45 -3.64 7.59
CA PHE A 190 17.32 -3.63 8.78
C PHE A 190 17.10 -4.92 9.60
N ASN A 191 18.12 -5.24 10.39
CA ASN A 191 18.10 -6.38 11.32
C ASN A 191 18.69 -5.95 12.68
#